data_84b07e96ae037f0a1241c5d11047c12c
#
_entry.id   84b07e96ae037f0a1241c5d11047c12c
#
_cell.length_a   1.000
_cell.length_b   1.000
_cell.length_c   1.000
_cell.angle_alpha   90.00
_cell.angle_beta   90.00
_cell.angle_gamma   90.00
#
_symmetry.space_group_name_H-M   'P 1'
#
loop_
_entity.id
_entity.type
_entity.pdbx_description
1 polymer ?
#
loop_
_entity_poly.entity_id
_entity_poly.type
_entity_poly.pdbx_seq_one_letter_code
_entity_poly.pdbx_strand_id
1 'polypeptide(L)'
;QITEKSMSDVLEVRRTLDALCAELACDRISEEGLAALKDACGQFEQCVAGRDAQRIAQADVALHDIILQATGNQRLIQMVNNLAEQMYRYRFEYIKDSSQHERLVEEHKIIYQSILNKDKETAAAAARTHIDNQKKAIIRQIRLDRKNGRKL
;
A
#
# COMPACT_ATOMS: atom_id res chain seq x y z
N GLN A 1 -13.19 -15.19 6.03
CA GLN A 1 -12.98 -14.46 7.29
C GLN A 1 -11.50 -14.09 7.46
N ILE A 2 -11.23 -12.81 7.75
CA ILE A 2 -9.87 -12.34 8.02
C ILE A 2 -9.53 -12.65 9.48
N THR A 3 -8.45 -13.43 9.70
CA THR A 3 -7.92 -13.67 11.05
C THR A 3 -6.70 -12.77 11.31
N GLU A 4 -6.50 -12.41 12.55
CA GLU A 4 -5.34 -11.60 12.97
C GLU A 4 -4.02 -12.31 12.59
N LYS A 5 -3.93 -13.62 12.83
CA LYS A 5 -2.74 -14.41 12.53
C LYS A 5 -2.43 -14.44 11.03
N SER A 6 -3.41 -14.79 10.21
CA SER A 6 -3.25 -14.90 8.76
C SER A 6 -2.86 -13.56 8.14
N MET A 7 -3.52 -12.47 8.55
CA MET A 7 -3.21 -11.12 8.10
C MET A 7 -1.81 -10.69 8.53
N SER A 8 -1.43 -10.96 9.77
CA SER A 8 -0.10 -10.61 10.28
C SER A 8 1.01 -11.32 9.50
N ASP A 9 0.82 -12.59 9.17
CA ASP A 9 1.79 -13.36 8.40
C ASP A 9 1.99 -12.76 6.99
N VAL A 10 0.90 -12.43 6.30
CA VAL A 10 0.97 -11.83 4.97
C VAL A 10 1.62 -10.44 5.03
N LEU A 11 1.22 -9.60 5.97
CA LEU A 11 1.77 -8.24 6.08
C LEU A 11 3.23 -8.24 6.52
N GLU A 12 3.68 -9.20 7.32
CA GLU A 12 5.10 -9.36 7.64
C GLU A 12 5.94 -9.56 6.38
N VAL A 13 5.49 -10.44 5.48
CA VAL A 13 6.16 -10.67 4.19
C VAL A 13 6.07 -9.43 3.31
N ARG A 14 4.90 -8.83 3.19
CA ARG A 14 4.69 -7.65 2.34
C ARG A 14 5.51 -6.46 2.81
N ARG A 15 5.68 -6.30 4.10
CA ARG A 15 6.52 -5.23 4.66
C ARG A 15 7.93 -5.26 4.06
N THR A 16 8.53 -6.43 3.99
CA THR A 16 9.87 -6.62 3.41
C THR A 16 9.85 -6.45 1.88
N LEU A 17 8.88 -7.05 1.21
CA LEU A 17 8.77 -6.96 -0.25
C LEU A 17 8.50 -5.54 -0.72
N ASP A 18 7.61 -4.81 -0.06
CA ASP A 18 7.28 -3.43 -0.44
C ASP A 18 8.46 -2.48 -0.20
N ALA A 19 9.22 -2.69 0.88
CA ALA A 19 10.44 -1.91 1.13
C ALA A 19 11.47 -2.15 0.02
N LEU A 20 11.65 -3.39 -0.40
CA LEU A 20 12.55 -3.73 -1.52
C LEU A 20 12.06 -3.10 -2.83
N CYS A 21 10.75 -3.13 -3.09
CA CYS A 21 10.18 -2.49 -4.28
C CYS A 21 10.51 -1.00 -4.31
N ALA A 22 10.33 -0.30 -3.19
CA ALA A 22 10.61 1.13 -3.10
C ALA A 22 12.10 1.44 -3.32
N GLU A 23 12.99 0.66 -2.71
CA GLU A 23 14.43 0.81 -2.92
C GLU A 23 14.84 0.65 -4.37
N LEU A 24 14.40 -0.45 -5.00
CA LEU A 24 14.74 -0.73 -6.38
C LEU A 24 14.14 0.30 -7.34
N ALA A 25 12.92 0.77 -7.06
CA ALA A 25 12.29 1.81 -7.86
C ALA A 25 13.09 3.10 -7.87
N CYS A 26 13.75 3.46 -6.76
CA CYS A 26 14.59 4.67 -6.70
C CYS A 26 15.66 4.69 -7.80
N ASP A 27 16.26 3.54 -8.08
CA ASP A 27 17.32 3.43 -9.08
C ASP A 27 16.81 3.14 -10.48
N ARG A 28 15.65 2.50 -10.61
CA ARG A 28 15.21 1.87 -11.84
C ARG A 28 14.03 2.52 -12.53
N ILE A 29 13.29 3.38 -11.81
CA ILE A 29 12.11 4.02 -12.38
C ILE A 29 12.51 5.00 -13.49
N SER A 30 11.79 4.97 -14.61
CA SER A 30 11.98 5.90 -15.72
C SER A 30 11.31 7.24 -15.43
N GLU A 31 11.62 8.26 -16.23
CA GLU A 31 10.94 9.56 -16.16
C GLU A 31 9.44 9.40 -16.40
N GLU A 32 9.06 8.52 -17.33
CA GLU A 32 7.67 8.19 -17.62
C GLU A 32 7.00 7.52 -16.41
N GLY A 33 7.72 6.60 -15.75
CA GLY A 33 7.26 5.96 -14.53
C GLY A 33 7.06 6.95 -13.39
N LEU A 34 7.98 7.91 -13.22
CA LEU A 34 7.83 8.97 -12.21
C LEU A 34 6.62 9.84 -12.48
N ALA A 35 6.39 10.21 -13.74
CA ALA A 35 5.20 10.98 -14.12
C ALA A 35 3.92 10.19 -13.82
N ALA A 36 3.90 8.91 -14.16
CA ALA A 36 2.78 8.02 -13.87
C ALA A 36 2.53 7.89 -12.36
N LEU A 37 3.60 7.78 -11.57
CA LEU A 37 3.49 7.69 -10.12
C LEU A 37 2.92 8.97 -9.51
N LYS A 38 3.38 10.12 -9.98
CA LYS A 38 2.83 11.42 -9.57
C LYS A 38 1.35 11.52 -9.86
N ASP A 39 0.94 11.14 -11.08
CA ASP A 39 -0.46 11.15 -11.49
C ASP A 39 -1.29 10.18 -10.63
N ALA A 40 -0.75 9.01 -10.33
CA ALA A 40 -1.44 8.03 -9.48
C ALA A 40 -1.66 8.56 -8.06
N CYS A 41 -0.72 9.30 -7.49
CA CYS A 41 -0.90 9.97 -6.20
C CYS A 41 -2.05 10.98 -6.26
N GLY A 42 -2.11 11.77 -7.33
CA GLY A 42 -3.20 12.73 -7.54
C GLY A 42 -4.55 12.05 -7.73
N GLN A 43 -4.60 10.96 -8.48
CA GLN A 43 -5.82 10.17 -8.67
C GLN A 43 -6.31 9.57 -7.36
N PHE A 44 -5.40 9.05 -6.55
CA PHE A 44 -5.74 8.52 -5.23
C PHE A 44 -6.38 9.60 -4.35
N GLU A 45 -5.79 10.78 -4.30
CA GLU A 45 -6.30 11.92 -3.54
C GLU A 45 -7.70 12.33 -4.00
N GLN A 46 -7.95 12.36 -5.31
CA GLN A 46 -9.27 12.64 -5.87
C GLN A 46 -10.28 11.56 -5.50
N CYS A 47 -9.89 10.30 -5.56
CA CYS A 47 -10.75 9.18 -5.16
C CYS A 47 -11.13 9.25 -3.68
N VAL A 48 -10.18 9.65 -2.82
CA VAL A 48 -10.44 9.86 -1.39
C VAL A 48 -11.52 10.93 -1.19
N ALA A 49 -11.45 12.04 -1.95
CA ALA A 49 -12.46 13.09 -1.88
C ALA A 49 -13.86 12.59 -2.27
N GLY A 50 -13.94 11.63 -3.18
CA GLY A 50 -15.20 11.02 -3.62
C GLY A 50 -15.79 10.01 -2.65
N ARG A 51 -15.03 9.54 -1.66
CA ARG A 51 -15.46 8.63 -0.57
C ARG A 51 -15.99 7.26 -1.01
N ASP A 52 -15.68 6.82 -2.22
CA ASP A 52 -16.04 5.48 -2.70
C ASP A 52 -14.89 4.51 -2.39
N ALA A 53 -15.08 3.65 -1.40
CA ALA A 53 -14.04 2.73 -0.93
C ALA A 53 -13.48 1.84 -2.05
N GLN A 54 -14.33 1.37 -2.97
CA GLN A 54 -13.89 0.53 -4.07
C GLN A 54 -12.96 1.29 -5.03
N ARG A 55 -13.30 2.53 -5.36
CA ARG A 55 -12.47 3.37 -6.22
C ARG A 55 -11.15 3.74 -5.54
N ILE A 56 -11.21 4.02 -4.24
CA ILE A 56 -9.99 4.32 -3.46
C ILE A 56 -9.07 3.10 -3.46
N ALA A 57 -9.62 1.90 -3.24
CA ALA A 57 -8.83 0.67 -3.25
C ALA A 57 -8.19 0.41 -4.61
N GLN A 58 -8.93 0.62 -5.71
CA GLN A 58 -8.41 0.47 -7.06
C GLN A 58 -7.29 1.47 -7.35
N ALA A 59 -7.45 2.71 -6.91
CA ALA A 59 -6.41 3.75 -7.08
C ALA A 59 -5.16 3.42 -6.27
N ASP A 60 -5.31 2.85 -5.09
CA ASP A 60 -4.19 2.39 -4.27
C ASP A 60 -3.43 1.24 -4.95
N VAL A 61 -4.16 0.26 -5.49
CA VAL A 61 -3.55 -0.84 -6.26
C VAL A 61 -2.75 -0.31 -7.44
N ALA A 62 -3.33 0.62 -8.21
CA ALA A 62 -2.67 1.20 -9.39
C ALA A 62 -1.37 1.90 -9.02
N LEU A 63 -1.36 2.66 -7.93
CA LEU A 63 -0.17 3.36 -7.44
C LEU A 63 0.94 2.37 -7.07
N HIS A 64 0.62 1.36 -6.27
CA HIS A 64 1.61 0.38 -5.84
C HIS A 64 2.11 -0.49 -7.00
N ASP A 65 1.27 -0.75 -8.01
CA ASP A 65 1.67 -1.51 -9.19
C ASP A 65 2.71 -0.76 -10.03
N ILE A 66 2.62 0.56 -10.12
CA ILE A 66 3.63 1.38 -10.81
C ILE A 66 5.00 1.19 -10.15
N ILE A 67 5.05 1.21 -8.82
CA ILE A 67 6.30 1.01 -8.07
C ILE A 67 6.84 -0.41 -8.30
N LEU A 68 5.96 -1.40 -8.23
CA LEU A 68 6.32 -2.81 -8.45
C LEU A 68 6.91 -3.04 -9.84
N GLN A 69 6.24 -2.54 -10.88
CA GLN A 69 6.71 -2.69 -12.26
C GLN A 69 8.03 -1.95 -12.50
N ALA A 70 8.23 -0.81 -11.83
CA ALA A 70 9.47 -0.04 -11.93
C ALA A 70 10.69 -0.81 -11.42
N THR A 71 10.51 -1.83 -10.58
CA THR A 71 11.62 -2.66 -10.09
C THR A 71 12.29 -3.46 -11.21
N GLY A 72 11.54 -3.81 -12.26
CA GLY A 72 12.04 -4.66 -13.33
C GLY A 72 12.48 -6.04 -12.87
N ASN A 73 12.19 -6.41 -11.62
CA ASN A 73 12.58 -7.70 -11.05
C ASN A 73 11.41 -8.67 -11.17
N GLN A 74 11.47 -9.57 -12.15
CA GLN A 74 10.36 -10.46 -12.47
C GLN A 74 10.01 -11.41 -11.32
N ARG A 75 11.00 -11.84 -10.54
CA ARG A 75 10.75 -12.71 -9.38
C ARG A 75 10.02 -11.97 -8.27
N LEU A 76 10.41 -10.73 -8.00
CA LEU A 76 9.76 -9.88 -7.03
C LEU A 76 8.32 -9.59 -7.44
N ILE A 77 8.11 -9.24 -8.71
CA ILE A 77 6.78 -8.99 -9.28
C ILE A 77 5.88 -10.23 -9.08
N GLN A 78 6.41 -11.41 -9.39
CA GLN A 78 5.67 -12.66 -9.22
C GLN A 78 5.31 -12.93 -7.76
N MET A 79 6.26 -12.75 -6.84
CA MET A 79 6.02 -12.94 -5.40
C MET A 79 4.95 -12.00 -4.87
N VAL A 80 5.01 -10.74 -5.25
CA VAL A 80 4.00 -9.75 -4.84
C VAL A 80 2.63 -10.10 -5.43
N ASN A 81 2.59 -10.46 -6.70
CA ASN A 81 1.33 -10.83 -7.37
C ASN A 81 0.69 -12.07 -6.78
N ASN A 82 1.49 -13.02 -6.26
CA ASN A 82 0.95 -14.20 -5.58
C ASN A 82 0.19 -13.86 -4.29
N LEU A 83 0.43 -12.69 -3.72
CA LEU A 83 -0.26 -12.21 -2.52
C LEU A 83 -1.34 -11.17 -2.84
N ALA A 84 -1.56 -10.87 -4.12
CA ALA A 84 -2.41 -9.74 -4.54
C ALA A 84 -3.86 -9.86 -4.03
N GLU A 85 -4.43 -11.07 -4.07
CA GLU A 85 -5.81 -11.31 -3.65
C GLU A 85 -6.00 -11.06 -2.15
N GLN A 86 -5.12 -11.63 -1.32
CA GLN A 86 -5.15 -11.39 0.13
C GLN A 86 -4.91 -9.92 0.44
N MET A 87 -3.94 -9.32 -0.24
CA MET A 87 -3.62 -7.90 -0.03
C MET A 87 -4.77 -6.99 -0.41
N TYR A 88 -5.53 -7.32 -1.46
CA TYR A 88 -6.71 -6.54 -1.84
C TYR A 88 -7.76 -6.56 -0.73
N ARG A 89 -8.00 -7.71 -0.12
CA ARG A 89 -8.93 -7.84 1.01
C ARG A 89 -8.50 -6.97 2.19
N TYR A 90 -7.24 -7.02 2.57
CA TYR A 90 -6.71 -6.23 3.70
C TYR A 90 -6.73 -4.74 3.40
N ARG A 91 -6.34 -4.36 2.19
CA ARG A 91 -6.39 -2.97 1.72
C ARG A 91 -7.81 -2.42 1.77
N PHE A 92 -8.78 -3.19 1.29
CA PHE A 92 -10.18 -2.77 1.27
C PHE A 92 -10.70 -2.56 2.70
N GLU A 93 -10.39 -3.48 3.63
CA GLU A 93 -10.77 -3.32 5.03
C GLU A 93 -10.15 -2.06 5.67
N TYR A 94 -8.89 -1.79 5.34
CA TYR A 94 -8.21 -0.58 5.81
C TYR A 94 -8.85 0.69 5.25
N ILE A 95 -9.15 0.70 3.95
CA ILE A 95 -9.70 1.86 3.24
C ILE A 95 -11.14 2.18 3.67
N LYS A 96 -11.90 1.20 4.16
CA LYS A 96 -13.24 1.46 4.70
C LYS A 96 -13.23 2.40 5.90
N ASP A 97 -12.13 2.48 6.61
CA ASP A 97 -11.96 3.42 7.73
C ASP A 97 -11.52 4.79 7.19
N SER A 98 -12.49 5.69 7.03
CA SER A 98 -12.24 7.03 6.48
C SER A 98 -11.28 7.87 7.32
N SER A 99 -11.10 7.55 8.61
CA SER A 99 -10.16 8.25 9.47
C SER A 99 -8.70 8.04 9.05
N GLN A 100 -8.42 7.03 8.21
CA GLN A 100 -7.09 6.73 7.71
C GLN A 100 -6.77 7.42 6.38
N HIS A 101 -7.75 7.99 5.68
CA HIS A 101 -7.58 8.47 4.31
C HIS A 101 -6.56 9.59 4.18
N GLU A 102 -6.60 10.56 5.08
CA GLU A 102 -5.66 11.70 5.05
C GLU A 102 -4.22 11.24 5.25
N ARG A 103 -4.01 10.30 6.17
CA ARG A 103 -2.71 9.70 6.42
C ARG A 103 -2.22 8.90 5.21
N LEU A 104 -3.13 8.15 4.56
CA LEU A 104 -2.79 7.39 3.35
C LEU A 104 -2.32 8.30 2.22
N VAL A 105 -2.99 9.42 2.00
CA VAL A 105 -2.57 10.41 1.00
C VAL A 105 -1.16 10.90 1.31
N GLU A 106 -0.88 11.22 2.57
CA GLU A 106 0.43 11.73 3.00
C GLU A 106 1.52 10.66 2.86
N GLU A 107 1.22 9.42 3.24
CA GLU A 107 2.15 8.28 3.09
C GLU A 107 2.55 8.08 1.63
N HIS A 108 1.59 8.14 0.70
CA HIS A 108 1.87 8.02 -0.73
C HIS A 108 2.76 9.16 -1.24
N LYS A 109 2.53 10.38 -0.78
CA LYS A 109 3.36 11.54 -1.16
C LYS A 109 4.80 11.36 -0.69
N ILE A 110 5.00 10.86 0.53
CA ILE A 110 6.34 10.62 1.06
C ILE A 110 7.07 9.56 0.24
N ILE A 111 6.38 8.47 -0.11
CA ILE A 111 6.96 7.41 -0.95
C ILE A 111 7.35 7.99 -2.31
N TYR A 112 6.45 8.74 -2.95
CA TYR A 112 6.72 9.37 -4.25
C TYR A 112 7.94 10.31 -4.16
N GLN A 113 7.98 11.20 -3.19
CA GLN A 113 9.09 12.16 -3.03
C GLN A 113 10.42 11.44 -2.80
N SER A 114 10.41 10.39 -2.01
CA SER A 114 11.61 9.60 -1.74
C SER A 114 12.13 8.92 -3.01
N ILE A 115 11.24 8.37 -3.82
CA ILE A 115 11.61 7.74 -5.10
C ILE A 115 12.11 8.80 -6.08
N LEU A 116 11.43 9.94 -6.17
CA LEU A 116 11.85 11.06 -7.02
C LEU A 116 13.27 11.52 -6.68
N ASN A 117 13.58 11.62 -5.39
CA ASN A 117 14.87 12.08 -4.89
C ASN A 117 15.93 10.97 -4.83
N LYS A 118 15.57 9.74 -5.23
CA LYS A 118 16.44 8.55 -5.15
C LYS A 118 16.96 8.28 -3.74
N ASP A 119 16.16 8.61 -2.75
CA ASP A 119 16.46 8.37 -1.34
C ASP A 119 15.94 7.00 -0.94
N LYS A 120 16.75 5.98 -1.17
CA LYS A 120 16.40 4.57 -0.96
C LYS A 120 16.04 4.28 0.49
N GLU A 121 16.77 4.85 1.42
CA GLU A 121 16.58 4.61 2.85
C GLU A 121 15.21 5.13 3.31
N THR A 122 14.88 6.37 2.93
CA THR A 122 13.59 6.97 3.26
C THR A 122 12.45 6.26 2.53
N ALA A 123 12.64 5.87 1.26
CA ALA A 123 11.64 5.14 0.50
C ALA A 123 11.30 3.79 1.16
N ALA A 124 12.32 3.03 1.55
CA ALA A 124 12.12 1.76 2.23
C ALA A 124 11.43 1.93 3.59
N ALA A 125 11.87 2.91 4.37
CA ALA A 125 11.27 3.22 5.68
C ALA A 125 9.81 3.64 5.54
N ALA A 126 9.49 4.48 4.55
CA ALA A 126 8.13 4.92 4.28
C ALA A 126 7.22 3.74 3.87
N ALA A 127 7.72 2.83 3.05
CA ALA A 127 6.99 1.62 2.67
C ALA A 127 6.70 0.73 3.88
N ARG A 128 7.67 0.53 4.77
CA ARG A 128 7.48 -0.24 6.01
C ARG A 128 6.44 0.41 6.92
N THR A 129 6.54 1.72 7.13
CA THR A 129 5.60 2.48 7.95
C THR A 129 4.18 2.37 7.41
N HIS A 130 4.01 2.43 6.09
CA HIS A 130 2.73 2.29 5.42
C HIS A 130 2.08 0.93 5.76
N ILE A 131 2.84 -0.17 5.67
CA ILE A 131 2.35 -1.51 6.02
C ILE A 131 2.08 -1.63 7.53
N ASP A 132 2.96 -1.09 8.37
CA ASP A 132 2.79 -1.12 9.83
C ASP A 132 1.50 -0.40 10.26
N ASN A 133 1.20 0.75 9.66
CA ASN A 133 -0.02 1.51 9.93
C ASN A 133 -1.27 0.76 9.46
N GLN A 134 -1.20 0.12 8.29
CA GLN A 134 -2.26 -0.71 7.77
C GLN A 134 -2.57 -1.86 8.74
N LYS A 135 -1.53 -2.56 9.19
CA LYS A 135 -1.66 -3.66 10.14
C LYS A 135 -2.34 -3.23 11.44
N LYS A 136 -1.89 -2.12 12.02
CA LYS A 136 -2.47 -1.58 13.26
C LYS A 136 -3.96 -1.28 13.12
N ALA A 137 -4.34 -0.65 12.01
CA ALA A 137 -5.72 -0.28 11.77
C ALA A 137 -6.62 -1.52 11.59
N ILE A 138 -6.13 -2.52 10.85
CA ILE A 138 -6.90 -3.76 10.63
C ILE A 138 -7.04 -4.56 11.93
N ILE A 139 -5.98 -4.67 12.73
CA ILE A 139 -6.04 -5.34 14.03
C ILE A 139 -7.10 -4.69 14.92
N ARG A 140 -7.11 -3.36 14.97
CA ARG A 140 -8.11 -2.62 15.74
C ARG A 140 -9.52 -2.96 15.26
N GLN A 141 -9.74 -3.01 13.96
CA GLN A 141 -11.04 -3.34 13.39
C GLN A 141 -11.47 -4.76 13.70
N ILE A 142 -10.58 -5.73 13.60
CA ILE A 142 -10.85 -7.13 13.95
C ILE A 142 -11.29 -7.25 15.41
N ARG A 143 -10.59 -6.57 16.31
CA ARG A 143 -10.89 -6.62 17.75
C ARG A 143 -12.22 -5.95 18.08
N LEU A 144 -12.53 -4.84 17.42
CA LEU A 144 -13.83 -4.17 17.57
C LEU A 144 -14.97 -5.05 17.05
N ASP A 145 -14.79 -5.70 15.93
CA ASP A 145 -15.80 -6.57 15.35
C ASP A 145 -16.05 -7.80 16.23
N ARG A 146 -15.02 -8.39 16.82
CA ARG A 146 -15.18 -9.47 17.81
C ARG A 146 -15.98 -9.01 19.02
N LYS A 147 -15.68 -7.83 19.56
CA LYS A 147 -16.38 -7.26 20.70
C LYS A 147 -17.85 -7.04 20.42
N ASN A 148 -18.19 -6.67 19.18
CA ASN A 148 -19.56 -6.38 18.73
C ASN A 148 -20.25 -7.59 18.11
N GLY A 149 -19.62 -8.78 18.13
CA GLY A 149 -20.18 -10.00 17.53
C GLY A 149 -20.18 -10.00 16.01
N ARG A 150 -19.40 -9.10 15.37
CA ARG A 150 -19.27 -9.00 13.91
C ARG A 150 -18.05 -9.78 13.42
N LYS A 151 -18.08 -10.18 12.13
CA LYS A 151 -16.95 -10.82 11.45
C LYS A 151 -16.59 -10.04 10.19
N LEU A 152 -15.33 -9.87 9.91
CA LEU A 152 -14.83 -9.30 8.66
C LEU A 152 -14.93 -10.30 7.50
#